data_3175119737fb56543f8f2869cfafcf5f
#
_entry.id   3175119737fb56543f8f2869cfafcf5f
#
_cell.length_a   1.000
_cell.length_b   1.000
_cell.length_c   1.000
_cell.angle_alpha   90.00
_cell.angle_beta   90.00
_cell.angle_gamma   90.00
#
_symmetry.space_group_name_H-M   'P 1'
#
loop_
_entity.id
_entity.type
_entity.pdbx_description
1 polymer ?
#
loop_
_entity_poly.entity_id
_entity_poly.type
_entity_poly.pdbx_seq_one_letter_code
_entity_poly.pdbx_strand_id
1 'polypeptide(L)'
;KHGNRAASSKCGTADCLEALGVNIEQSPGQCVRLLEETGICFFFAQKYHTSMKYVGAIRKELGFRTVFNILGPLTNPASPSMQLLGVYDEYLVGPLAQVLINLGVRRGMVVYGQDKLDEISVSAPTTVCEIKDGWYKMYQVTPEDFGLQRCRREDLAGGTPGENAEITRKILHGEGGPKRDAVLMNAGASL
;
A
#
# COMPACT_ATOMS: atom_id res chain seq x y z
N LYS A 1 1.16 4.14 -8.44
CA LYS A 1 1.06 4.17 -6.96
C LYS A 1 0.80 5.59 -6.48
N HIS A 2 -0.24 5.78 -5.68
CA HIS A 2 -0.49 7.02 -4.93
C HIS A 2 0.04 6.85 -3.50
N GLY A 3 0.79 7.81 -2.97
CA GLY A 3 1.39 7.66 -1.65
C GLY A 3 1.99 8.95 -1.08
N ASN A 4 2.46 8.86 0.16
CA ASN A 4 2.98 10.00 0.91
C ASN A 4 4.25 9.61 1.68
N ARG A 5 4.86 10.59 2.35
CA ARG A 5 5.90 10.41 3.36
C ARG A 5 5.34 9.73 4.60
N ALA A 6 6.22 9.21 5.44
CA ALA A 6 5.84 8.65 6.73
C ALA A 6 5.09 9.67 7.59
N ALA A 7 4.02 9.22 8.26
CA ALA A 7 3.29 10.02 9.23
C ALA A 7 3.67 9.62 10.67
N SER A 8 3.82 8.33 10.94
CA SER A 8 4.13 7.77 12.27
C SER A 8 5.21 6.68 12.24
N SER A 9 5.53 6.13 11.06
CA SER A 9 6.60 5.16 10.87
C SER A 9 7.95 5.83 10.60
N LYS A 10 9.04 5.04 10.63
CA LYS A 10 10.40 5.54 10.33
C LYS A 10 10.62 5.86 8.85
N CYS A 11 9.81 5.29 7.94
CA CYS A 11 9.94 5.44 6.51
C CYS A 11 8.58 5.21 5.84
N GLY A 12 8.16 6.12 5.00
CA GLY A 12 7.01 5.95 4.09
C GLY A 12 7.47 5.57 2.69
N THR A 13 6.52 5.25 1.82
CA THR A 13 6.83 4.87 0.42
C THR A 13 7.58 5.98 -0.32
N ALA A 14 7.17 7.25 -0.14
CA ALA A 14 7.82 8.40 -0.77
C ALA A 14 9.28 8.54 -0.30
N ASP A 15 9.53 8.36 1.00
CA ASP A 15 10.87 8.47 1.57
C ASP A 15 11.82 7.39 1.03
N CYS A 16 11.31 6.16 0.88
CA CYS A 16 12.06 5.05 0.32
C CYS A 16 12.37 5.27 -1.18
N LEU A 17 11.40 5.73 -1.97
CA LEU A 17 11.58 6.01 -3.39
C LEU A 17 12.60 7.13 -3.62
N GLU A 18 12.56 8.17 -2.80
CA GLU A 18 13.54 9.28 -2.86
C GLU A 18 14.95 8.79 -2.51
N ALA A 19 15.10 7.92 -1.51
CA ALA A 19 16.38 7.27 -1.17
C ALA A 19 16.87 6.30 -2.26
N LEU A 20 15.97 5.78 -3.10
CA LEU A 20 16.31 5.02 -4.30
C LEU A 20 16.74 5.91 -5.49
N GLY A 21 16.63 7.23 -5.36
CA GLY A 21 16.96 8.20 -6.41
C GLY A 21 15.78 8.56 -7.32
N VAL A 22 14.56 8.16 -6.99
CA VAL A 22 13.37 8.53 -7.75
C VAL A 22 12.97 9.97 -7.45
N ASN A 23 12.81 10.80 -8.48
CA ASN A 23 12.24 12.13 -8.30
C ASN A 23 10.72 12.02 -8.05
N ILE A 24 10.29 12.23 -6.82
CA ILE A 24 8.88 12.18 -6.43
C ILE A 24 8.14 13.51 -6.63
N GLU A 25 8.87 14.60 -6.88
CA GLU A 25 8.33 15.97 -7.01
C GLU A 25 7.77 16.27 -8.42
N GLN A 26 7.30 15.24 -9.13
CA GLN A 26 6.70 15.37 -10.45
C GLN A 26 5.40 16.17 -10.43
N SER A 27 5.23 17.04 -11.43
CA SER A 27 3.96 17.70 -11.68
C SER A 27 2.91 16.70 -12.22
N PRO A 28 1.60 16.97 -12.10
CA PRO A 28 0.57 16.11 -12.66
C PRO A 28 0.78 15.81 -14.16
N GLY A 29 1.17 16.80 -14.96
CA GLY A 29 1.45 16.61 -16.39
C GLY A 29 2.65 15.70 -16.67
N GLN A 30 3.70 15.79 -15.83
CA GLN A 30 4.85 14.85 -15.91
C GLN A 30 4.44 13.43 -15.51
N CYS A 31 3.59 13.29 -14.49
CA CYS A 31 3.06 11.97 -14.08
C CYS A 31 2.26 11.30 -15.20
N VAL A 32 1.43 12.06 -15.94
CA VAL A 32 0.68 11.53 -17.08
C VAL A 32 1.65 11.01 -18.15
N ARG A 33 2.64 11.81 -18.56
CA ARG A 33 3.64 11.39 -19.55
C ARG A 33 4.42 10.15 -19.11
N LEU A 34 4.87 10.12 -17.83
CA LEU A 34 5.56 8.94 -17.30
C LEU A 34 4.69 7.69 -17.39
N LEU A 35 3.42 7.81 -17.04
CA LEU A 35 2.49 6.68 -17.09
C LEU A 35 2.28 6.19 -18.53
N GLU A 36 2.16 7.11 -19.50
CA GLU A 36 2.00 6.79 -20.93
C GLU A 36 3.28 6.17 -21.52
N GLU A 37 4.46 6.66 -21.15
CA GLU A 37 5.74 6.22 -21.71
C GLU A 37 6.29 4.96 -21.06
N THR A 38 6.07 4.77 -19.75
CA THR A 38 6.71 3.69 -18.98
C THR A 38 5.73 2.71 -18.32
N GLY A 39 4.44 3.02 -18.30
CA GLY A 39 3.41 2.21 -17.63
C GLY A 39 3.39 2.33 -16.10
N ILE A 40 4.31 3.11 -15.49
CA ILE A 40 4.40 3.23 -14.03
C ILE A 40 4.62 4.69 -13.62
N CYS A 41 3.95 5.11 -12.53
CA CYS A 41 4.17 6.42 -11.93
C CYS A 41 3.88 6.41 -10.42
N PHE A 42 4.59 7.28 -9.69
CA PHE A 42 4.30 7.60 -8.30
C PHE A 42 3.60 8.96 -8.20
N PHE A 43 2.35 8.96 -7.75
CA PHE A 43 1.59 10.17 -7.47
C PHE A 43 1.84 10.61 -6.03
N PHE A 44 2.67 11.63 -5.86
CA PHE A 44 3.00 12.15 -4.53
C PHE A 44 1.81 12.95 -3.97
N ALA A 45 1.19 12.44 -2.91
CA ALA A 45 -0.10 12.94 -2.39
C ALA A 45 -0.11 14.45 -2.12
N GLN A 46 1.00 15.05 -1.70
CA GLN A 46 1.07 16.49 -1.41
C GLN A 46 0.90 17.36 -2.67
N LYS A 47 1.21 16.83 -3.87
CA LYS A 47 0.99 17.54 -5.13
C LYS A 47 -0.46 17.54 -5.60
N TYR A 48 -1.25 16.56 -5.14
CA TYR A 48 -2.64 16.37 -5.57
C TYR A 48 -3.65 16.85 -4.52
N HIS A 49 -3.31 16.76 -3.24
CA HIS A 49 -4.18 17.08 -2.12
C HIS A 49 -3.70 18.30 -1.34
N THR A 50 -3.58 19.44 -2.01
CA THR A 50 -3.01 20.66 -1.44
C THR A 50 -3.80 21.21 -0.24
N SER A 51 -5.10 20.93 -0.14
CA SER A 51 -5.95 21.29 1.00
C SER A 51 -5.59 20.54 2.29
N MET A 52 -4.93 19.38 2.18
CA MET A 52 -4.51 18.58 3.35
C MET A 52 -3.50 19.31 4.25
N LYS A 53 -2.79 20.33 3.73
CA LYS A 53 -1.89 21.17 4.53
C LYS A 53 -2.60 21.88 5.69
N TYR A 54 -3.89 22.22 5.52
CA TYR A 54 -4.66 22.92 6.54
C TYR A 54 -5.08 22.02 7.72
N VAL A 55 -5.18 20.73 7.50
CA VAL A 55 -5.58 19.77 8.54
C VAL A 55 -4.39 18.97 9.11
N GLY A 56 -3.21 19.09 8.52
CA GLY A 56 -2.03 18.33 8.92
C GLY A 56 -1.59 18.56 10.36
N ALA A 57 -1.56 19.81 10.81
CA ALA A 57 -1.22 20.19 12.18
C ALA A 57 -2.26 19.64 13.17
N ILE A 58 -3.55 19.80 12.87
CA ILE A 58 -4.66 19.32 13.70
C ILE A 58 -4.58 17.78 13.85
N ARG A 59 -4.35 17.07 12.75
CA ARG A 59 -4.19 15.59 12.79
C ARG A 59 -3.03 15.14 13.69
N LYS A 60 -1.93 15.88 13.66
CA LYS A 60 -0.76 15.59 14.51
C LYS A 60 -1.07 15.83 15.98
N GLU A 61 -1.79 16.90 16.29
CA GLU A 61 -2.21 17.28 17.65
C GLU A 61 -3.21 16.27 18.24
N LEU A 62 -4.18 15.81 17.44
CA LEU A 62 -5.17 14.81 17.87
C LEU A 62 -4.54 13.48 18.29
N GLY A 63 -3.46 13.04 17.63
CA GLY A 63 -2.70 11.84 18.00
C GLY A 63 -3.44 10.50 17.87
N PHE A 64 -4.70 10.48 17.42
CA PHE A 64 -5.49 9.28 17.19
C PHE A 64 -5.92 9.12 15.73
N ARG A 65 -6.36 7.93 15.36
CA ARG A 65 -6.82 7.63 14.00
C ARG A 65 -8.16 8.31 13.71
N THR A 66 -8.25 8.88 12.52
CA THR A 66 -9.45 9.58 12.02
C THR A 66 -9.79 9.05 10.62
N VAL A 67 -10.88 9.54 10.03
CA VAL A 67 -11.24 9.25 8.63
C VAL A 67 -10.10 9.53 7.64
N PHE A 68 -9.23 10.48 7.92
CA PHE A 68 -8.06 10.77 7.09
C PHE A 68 -7.03 9.64 6.99
N ASN A 69 -7.10 8.63 7.86
CA ASN A 69 -6.24 7.46 7.77
C ASN A 69 -6.72 6.46 6.72
N ILE A 70 -7.98 6.56 6.29
CA ILE A 70 -8.57 5.69 5.26
C ILE A 70 -8.86 6.42 3.94
N LEU A 71 -8.90 7.75 3.93
CA LEU A 71 -9.18 8.53 2.71
C LEU A 71 -8.06 8.46 1.67
N GLY A 72 -6.79 8.36 2.10
CA GLY A 72 -5.64 8.40 1.20
C GLY A 72 -5.75 7.42 0.02
N PRO A 73 -5.92 6.12 0.27
CA PRO A 73 -6.05 5.13 -0.81
C PRO A 73 -7.35 5.27 -1.63
N LEU A 74 -8.38 5.94 -1.10
CA LEU A 74 -9.66 6.16 -1.79
C LEU A 74 -9.66 7.38 -2.71
N THR A 75 -8.65 8.23 -2.62
CA THR A 75 -8.53 9.50 -3.36
C THR A 75 -7.39 9.49 -4.37
N ASN A 76 -7.06 8.33 -4.93
CA ASN A 76 -6.02 8.20 -5.95
C ASN A 76 -6.42 9.01 -7.21
N PRO A 77 -5.60 9.98 -7.65
CA PRO A 77 -5.95 10.86 -8.78
C PRO A 77 -6.07 10.13 -10.12
N ALA A 78 -5.53 8.91 -10.23
CA ALA A 78 -5.67 8.08 -11.44
C ALA A 78 -7.00 7.31 -11.52
N SER A 79 -7.85 7.35 -10.48
CA SER A 79 -9.13 6.61 -10.43
C SER A 79 -8.98 5.17 -10.92
N PRO A 80 -8.11 4.35 -10.30
CA PRO A 80 -7.77 3.03 -10.82
C PRO A 80 -8.98 2.11 -10.83
N SER A 81 -9.14 1.32 -11.91
CA SER A 81 -10.17 0.28 -12.00
C SER A 81 -9.79 -1.02 -11.30
N MET A 82 -8.52 -1.13 -10.87
CA MET A 82 -8.00 -2.27 -10.11
C MET A 82 -7.16 -1.76 -8.93
N GLN A 83 -7.37 -2.34 -7.74
CA GLN A 83 -6.66 -1.89 -6.53
C GLN A 83 -6.48 -2.99 -5.50
N LEU A 84 -5.26 -3.10 -4.95
CA LEU A 84 -4.99 -3.78 -3.70
C LEU A 84 -4.93 -2.73 -2.58
N LEU A 85 -5.72 -2.91 -1.54
CA LEU A 85 -5.83 -2.00 -0.40
C LEU A 85 -5.61 -2.77 0.91
N GLY A 86 -4.55 -2.45 1.63
CA GLY A 86 -4.36 -2.91 3.00
C GLY A 86 -5.05 -2.00 4.02
N VAL A 87 -5.58 -2.59 5.06
CA VAL A 87 -6.26 -1.89 6.16
C VAL A 87 -5.65 -2.26 7.50
N TYR A 88 -5.70 -1.33 8.44
CA TYR A 88 -5.11 -1.48 9.76
C TYR A 88 -6.02 -2.15 10.79
N ASP A 89 -7.26 -2.43 10.43
CA ASP A 89 -8.28 -3.05 11.29
C ASP A 89 -9.18 -3.95 10.42
N GLU A 90 -9.40 -5.17 10.87
CA GLU A 90 -10.19 -6.17 10.15
C GLU A 90 -11.63 -5.70 9.89
N TYR A 91 -12.21 -4.94 10.81
CA TYR A 91 -13.54 -4.34 10.65
C TYR A 91 -13.67 -3.50 9.36
N LEU A 92 -12.58 -2.92 8.87
CA LEU A 92 -12.59 -2.08 7.67
C LEU A 92 -12.61 -2.87 6.35
N VAL A 93 -12.33 -4.17 6.38
CA VAL A 93 -12.17 -4.99 5.15
C VAL A 93 -13.44 -4.97 4.30
N GLY A 94 -14.57 -5.35 4.84
CA GLY A 94 -15.85 -5.35 4.11
C GLY A 94 -16.35 -3.95 3.73
N PRO A 95 -16.47 -3.01 4.67
CA PRO A 95 -16.89 -1.64 4.37
C PRO A 95 -16.07 -0.96 3.28
N LEU A 96 -14.73 -1.08 3.30
CA LEU A 96 -13.88 -0.45 2.29
C LEU A 96 -13.94 -1.16 0.93
N ALA A 97 -14.20 -2.47 0.89
CA ALA A 97 -14.49 -3.17 -0.36
C ALA A 97 -15.74 -2.58 -1.03
N GLN A 98 -16.81 -2.35 -0.27
CA GLN A 98 -18.01 -1.71 -0.81
C GLN A 98 -17.76 -0.28 -1.27
N VAL A 99 -16.94 0.49 -0.55
CA VAL A 99 -16.55 1.85 -0.97
C VAL A 99 -15.77 1.81 -2.28
N LEU A 100 -14.80 0.89 -2.43
CA LEU A 100 -14.04 0.75 -3.67
C LEU A 100 -14.93 0.40 -4.86
N ILE A 101 -15.92 -0.49 -4.68
CA ILE A 101 -16.92 -0.80 -5.71
C ILE A 101 -17.69 0.46 -6.11
N ASN A 102 -18.15 1.26 -5.14
CA ASN A 102 -18.88 2.50 -5.40
C ASN A 102 -18.00 3.56 -6.11
N LEU A 103 -16.68 3.51 -5.90
CA LEU A 103 -15.70 4.35 -6.59
C LEU A 103 -15.32 3.83 -7.99
N GLY A 104 -15.89 2.71 -8.45
CA GLY A 104 -15.66 2.17 -9.78
C GLY A 104 -14.52 1.16 -9.89
N VAL A 105 -13.97 0.67 -8.79
CA VAL A 105 -13.02 -0.44 -8.80
C VAL A 105 -13.75 -1.71 -9.23
N ARG A 106 -13.31 -2.30 -10.35
CA ARG A 106 -13.91 -3.50 -10.92
C ARG A 106 -13.28 -4.78 -10.40
N ARG A 107 -11.96 -4.75 -10.12
CA ARG A 107 -11.22 -5.88 -9.55
C ARG A 107 -10.27 -5.37 -8.47
N GLY A 108 -10.13 -6.12 -7.42
CA GLY A 108 -9.20 -5.75 -6.36
C GLY A 108 -9.36 -6.58 -5.11
N MET A 109 -8.59 -6.22 -4.12
CA MET A 109 -8.66 -6.86 -2.80
C MET A 109 -8.53 -5.80 -1.72
N VAL A 110 -9.30 -5.97 -0.65
CA VAL A 110 -9.06 -5.31 0.63
C VAL A 110 -8.54 -6.37 1.59
N VAL A 111 -7.39 -6.12 2.20
CA VAL A 111 -6.67 -7.13 2.96
C VAL A 111 -6.28 -6.67 4.37
N TYR A 112 -6.25 -7.61 5.31
CA TYR A 112 -5.82 -7.39 6.68
C TYR A 112 -5.06 -8.61 7.19
N GLY A 113 -3.76 -8.45 7.48
CA GLY A 113 -2.96 -9.48 8.15
C GLY A 113 -3.35 -9.60 9.63
N GLN A 114 -3.58 -10.83 10.11
CA GLN A 114 -4.00 -11.10 11.48
C GLN A 114 -2.93 -10.73 12.53
N ASP A 115 -1.71 -10.46 12.08
CA ASP A 115 -0.61 -9.86 12.85
C ASP A 115 -0.62 -8.31 12.83
N LYS A 116 -1.73 -7.70 12.38
CA LYS A 116 -1.93 -6.24 12.27
C LYS A 116 -1.09 -5.57 11.18
N LEU A 117 -0.75 -6.32 10.12
CA LEU A 117 -0.20 -5.74 8.91
C LEU A 117 -1.34 -5.33 7.96
N ASP A 118 -1.19 -4.16 7.35
CA ASP A 118 -2.04 -3.66 6.27
C ASP A 118 -1.56 -4.17 4.89
N GLU A 119 -1.22 -5.47 4.85
CA GLU A 119 -0.69 -6.19 3.68
C GLU A 119 -1.13 -7.66 3.75
N ILE A 120 -0.94 -8.43 2.66
CA ILE A 120 -1.00 -9.89 2.72
C ILE A 120 0.26 -10.36 3.47
N SER A 121 0.05 -10.94 4.65
CA SER A 121 1.13 -11.25 5.58
C SER A 121 1.81 -12.59 5.26
N VAL A 122 3.15 -12.61 5.34
CA VAL A 122 3.95 -13.85 5.35
C VAL A 122 4.26 -14.35 6.77
N SER A 123 3.75 -13.68 7.80
CA SER A 123 3.91 -14.07 9.21
C SER A 123 2.64 -14.54 9.88
N ALA A 124 1.47 -14.31 9.26
CA ALA A 124 0.16 -14.68 9.80
C ALA A 124 -0.85 -14.95 8.69
N PRO A 125 -2.03 -15.53 9.02
CA PRO A 125 -3.16 -15.55 8.10
C PRO A 125 -3.59 -14.13 7.73
N THR A 126 -4.20 -13.97 6.55
CA THR A 126 -4.72 -12.68 6.07
C THR A 126 -6.20 -12.83 5.72
N THR A 127 -7.03 -11.95 6.26
CA THR A 127 -8.41 -11.78 5.81
C THR A 127 -8.42 -11.01 4.50
N VAL A 128 -9.06 -11.55 3.48
CA VAL A 128 -9.16 -10.99 2.14
C VAL A 128 -10.62 -10.75 1.79
N CYS A 129 -10.93 -9.57 1.28
CA CYS A 129 -12.18 -9.28 0.59
C CYS A 129 -11.86 -9.01 -0.88
N GLU A 130 -12.09 -9.99 -1.74
CA GLU A 130 -11.86 -9.92 -3.18
C GLU A 130 -13.06 -9.28 -3.87
N ILE A 131 -12.79 -8.24 -4.68
CA ILE A 131 -13.76 -7.49 -5.48
C ILE A 131 -13.71 -7.99 -6.92
N LYS A 132 -14.89 -8.27 -7.49
CA LYS A 132 -15.03 -8.63 -8.89
C LYS A 132 -16.36 -8.14 -9.46
N ASP A 133 -16.29 -7.20 -10.39
CA ASP A 133 -17.42 -6.72 -11.22
C ASP A 133 -18.69 -6.39 -10.41
N GLY A 134 -18.54 -5.62 -9.35
CA GLY A 134 -19.64 -5.10 -8.53
C GLY A 134 -20.08 -5.98 -7.35
N TRP A 135 -19.48 -7.14 -7.16
CA TRP A 135 -19.68 -7.98 -5.99
C TRP A 135 -18.37 -8.29 -5.28
N TYR A 136 -18.41 -8.80 -4.08
CA TYR A 136 -17.23 -9.24 -3.35
C TYR A 136 -17.48 -10.53 -2.57
N LYS A 137 -16.40 -11.24 -2.28
CA LYS A 137 -16.39 -12.39 -1.37
C LYS A 137 -15.28 -12.23 -0.34
N MET A 138 -15.52 -12.75 0.85
CA MET A 138 -14.52 -12.80 1.92
C MET A 138 -13.98 -14.21 2.10
N TYR A 139 -12.69 -14.31 2.34
CA TYR A 139 -12.01 -15.56 2.67
C TYR A 139 -10.71 -15.25 3.42
N GLN A 140 -10.02 -16.28 3.87
CA GLN A 140 -8.72 -16.16 4.50
C GLN A 140 -7.69 -16.91 3.67
N VAL A 141 -6.48 -16.37 3.62
CA VAL A 141 -5.31 -17.01 3.02
C VAL A 141 -4.18 -17.07 4.04
N THR A 142 -3.28 -18.01 3.85
CA THR A 142 -2.08 -18.19 4.67
C THR A 142 -0.83 -18.24 3.78
N PRO A 143 0.37 -17.96 4.31
CA PRO A 143 1.61 -18.10 3.54
C PRO A 143 1.77 -19.50 2.91
N GLU A 144 1.31 -20.51 3.62
CA GLU A 144 1.38 -21.91 3.20
C GLU A 144 0.56 -22.19 1.93
N ASP A 145 -0.55 -21.47 1.70
CA ASP A 145 -1.36 -21.58 0.48
C ASP A 145 -0.58 -21.17 -0.78
N PHE A 146 0.49 -20.38 -0.61
CA PHE A 146 1.40 -19.93 -1.67
C PHE A 146 2.71 -20.74 -1.70
N GLY A 147 2.81 -21.83 -0.93
CA GLY A 147 4.02 -22.64 -0.82
C GLY A 147 5.17 -21.96 -0.04
N LEU A 148 4.86 -20.92 0.74
CA LEU A 148 5.83 -20.20 1.54
C LEU A 148 5.84 -20.70 2.98
N GLN A 149 6.99 -20.60 3.63
CA GLN A 149 7.09 -20.84 5.06
C GLN A 149 6.77 -19.55 5.83
N ARG A 150 6.00 -19.70 6.90
CA ARG A 150 5.68 -18.58 7.78
C ARG A 150 6.94 -18.08 8.49
N CYS A 151 7.16 -16.77 8.41
CA CYS A 151 8.25 -16.10 9.13
C CYS A 151 7.74 -15.46 10.44
N ARG A 152 8.64 -14.88 11.20
CA ARG A 152 8.28 -14.02 12.32
C ARG A 152 8.01 -12.60 11.81
N ARG A 153 7.13 -11.87 12.47
CA ARG A 153 6.81 -10.48 12.11
C ARG A 153 8.04 -9.57 12.15
N GLU A 154 8.95 -9.81 13.08
CA GLU A 154 10.20 -9.04 13.22
C GLU A 154 11.11 -9.18 12.01
N ASP A 155 11.04 -10.31 11.30
CA ASP A 155 11.83 -10.55 10.09
C ASP A 155 11.42 -9.64 8.92
N LEU A 156 10.21 -9.05 8.99
CA LEU A 156 9.68 -8.08 8.01
C LEU A 156 10.03 -6.63 8.35
N ALA A 157 10.58 -6.37 9.52
CA ALA A 157 10.85 -5.01 9.96
C ALA A 157 11.80 -4.28 9.01
N GLY A 158 11.43 -3.07 8.63
CA GLY A 158 12.27 -2.12 7.93
C GLY A 158 13.01 -1.17 8.88
N GLY A 159 13.66 -0.16 8.33
CA GLY A 159 14.45 0.83 9.06
C GLY A 159 14.24 2.25 8.54
N THR A 160 15.32 2.99 8.47
CA THR A 160 15.40 4.33 7.87
C THR A 160 15.15 4.27 6.34
N PRO A 161 14.89 5.41 5.68
CA PRO A 161 14.77 5.46 4.23
C PRO A 161 15.95 4.83 3.48
N GLY A 162 17.18 5.09 3.91
CA GLY A 162 18.38 4.50 3.30
C GLY A 162 18.46 2.99 3.47
N GLU A 163 18.18 2.48 4.66
CA GLU A 163 18.12 1.03 4.93
C GLU A 163 17.04 0.34 4.11
N ASN A 164 15.86 0.95 4.00
CA ASN A 164 14.76 0.39 3.21
C ASN A 164 15.07 0.44 1.69
N ALA A 165 15.74 1.47 1.21
CA ALA A 165 16.22 1.54 -0.17
C ALA A 165 17.24 0.42 -0.47
N GLU A 166 18.13 0.12 0.46
CA GLU A 166 19.08 -0.98 0.30
C GLU A 166 18.39 -2.34 0.32
N ILE A 167 17.44 -2.57 1.24
CA ILE A 167 16.59 -3.76 1.25
C ILE A 167 15.88 -3.93 -0.11
N THR A 168 15.32 -2.85 -0.64
CA THR A 168 14.62 -2.87 -1.93
C THR A 168 15.57 -3.25 -3.06
N ARG A 169 16.79 -2.67 -3.13
CA ARG A 169 17.80 -3.04 -4.14
C ARG A 169 18.16 -4.52 -4.07
N LYS A 170 18.40 -5.04 -2.88
CA LYS A 170 18.73 -6.46 -2.66
C LYS A 170 17.61 -7.38 -3.16
N ILE A 171 16.35 -7.08 -2.82
CA ILE A 171 15.19 -7.84 -3.30
C ILE A 171 15.13 -7.82 -4.83
N LEU A 172 15.30 -6.65 -5.45
CA LEU A 172 15.29 -6.50 -6.91
C LEU A 172 16.47 -7.23 -7.60
N HIS A 173 17.60 -7.41 -6.91
CA HIS A 173 18.72 -8.22 -7.37
C HIS A 173 18.59 -9.73 -7.05
N GLY A 174 17.42 -10.15 -6.51
CA GLY A 174 17.10 -11.56 -6.30
C GLY A 174 17.45 -12.12 -4.93
N GLU A 175 17.86 -11.28 -3.95
CA GLU A 175 18.08 -11.74 -2.58
C GLU A 175 16.80 -12.33 -2.01
N GLY A 176 16.86 -13.59 -1.55
CA GLY A 176 15.72 -14.31 -0.98
C GLY A 176 15.42 -13.94 0.46
N GLY A 177 14.33 -14.49 0.99
CA GLY A 177 13.95 -14.39 2.39
C GLY A 177 12.59 -13.69 2.60
N PRO A 178 12.16 -13.56 3.86
CA PRO A 178 10.80 -13.13 4.23
C PRO A 178 10.33 -11.81 3.60
N LYS A 179 11.23 -10.83 3.48
CA LYS A 179 10.89 -9.53 2.87
C LYS A 179 10.61 -9.65 1.36
N ARG A 180 11.38 -10.51 0.65
CA ARG A 180 11.12 -10.81 -0.76
C ARG A 180 9.80 -11.56 -0.92
N ASP A 181 9.55 -12.54 -0.05
CA ASP A 181 8.32 -13.33 -0.08
C ASP A 181 7.08 -12.45 0.14
N ALA A 182 7.14 -11.50 1.09
CA ALA A 182 6.10 -10.50 1.29
C ALA A 182 5.85 -9.65 0.03
N VAL A 183 6.93 -9.18 -0.64
CA VAL A 183 6.82 -8.43 -1.89
C VAL A 183 6.18 -9.28 -2.98
N LEU A 184 6.60 -10.54 -3.15
CA LEU A 184 6.07 -11.42 -4.18
C LEU A 184 4.59 -11.76 -3.96
N MET A 185 4.17 -12.03 -2.71
CA MET A 185 2.76 -12.28 -2.39
C MET A 185 1.88 -11.08 -2.74
N ASN A 186 2.26 -9.88 -2.28
CA ASN A 186 1.46 -8.68 -2.51
C ASN A 186 1.51 -8.20 -3.97
N ALA A 187 2.64 -8.34 -4.65
CA ALA A 187 2.75 -8.06 -6.07
C ALA A 187 1.94 -9.06 -6.91
N GLY A 188 2.05 -10.36 -6.61
CA GLY A 188 1.27 -11.40 -7.31
C GLY A 188 -0.24 -11.22 -7.14
N ALA A 189 -0.70 -10.83 -5.95
CA ALA A 189 -2.11 -10.52 -5.72
C ALA A 189 -2.59 -9.27 -6.48
N SER A 190 -1.69 -8.39 -6.88
CA SER A 190 -2.00 -7.16 -7.63
C SER A 190 -2.08 -7.38 -9.14
N LEU A 191 -1.54 -8.50 -9.66
CA LEU A 191 -1.55 -8.91 -11.07
C LEU A 191 -2.77 -9.77 -11.41
#